data_f40e14871a19304b3c55065850a030fc
#
_entry.id   f40e14871a19304b3c55065850a030fc
#
_cell.length_a   1.000
_cell.length_b   1.000
_cell.length_c   1.000
_cell.angle_alpha   90.00
_cell.angle_beta   90.00
_cell.angle_gamma   90.00
#
_symmetry.space_group_name_H-M   'P 1'
#
loop_
_entity.id
_entity.type
_entity.pdbx_description
1 polymer ?
#
loop_
_entity_poly.entity_id
_entity_poly.type
_entity_poly.pdbx_seq_one_letter_code
_entity_poly.pdbx_strand_id
1 'polypeptide(L)'
;MYVKNIVICDCEKQYAKNLLQIFSGKKVAGIRLYLFDTVEEAAEFSEKETIHVLLIAGEYFQKLESPIPAKTCFLLTRELSEKAGAGGREIYRYQSAEAIWNRMMEAEKQCIDKKYFPEEETEGELIGVYSPIHRIGKTRFAIELGKRLAEKEPSIYLNLEEYSGGNLYFPGEQDQTLGDLLYYCSQERKDFGLRISSMTGQAGKLDYVYPIACVQDLRAVEEREWLTLLECILEQCVYGKVILDLGDSITGLYSILMRC
;
A
#
# COMPACT_ATOMS: atom_id res chain seq x y z
N MET A 1 10.81 -1.74 -4.78
CA MET A 1 9.72 -0.83 -4.35
C MET A 1 8.87 -0.50 -5.55
N TYR A 2 7.66 -0.97 -5.57
CA TYR A 2 6.74 -0.60 -6.64
C TYR A 2 6.14 0.76 -6.30
N VAL A 3 6.74 1.82 -6.81
CA VAL A 3 6.22 3.17 -6.63
C VAL A 3 5.22 3.42 -7.73
N LYS A 4 3.97 3.72 -7.36
CA LYS A 4 2.92 4.11 -8.30
C LYS A 4 2.97 5.61 -8.52
N ASN A 5 3.24 6.02 -9.75
CA ASN A 5 3.20 7.42 -10.13
C ASN A 5 1.76 7.77 -10.56
N ILE A 6 1.14 8.68 -9.81
CA ILE A 6 -0.16 9.28 -10.14
C ILE A 6 0.12 10.68 -10.67
N VAL A 7 -0.31 10.94 -11.87
CA VAL A 7 -0.12 12.22 -12.56
C VAL A 7 -1.45 12.92 -12.67
N ILE A 8 -1.49 14.19 -12.27
CA ILE A 8 -2.62 15.10 -12.46
C ILE A 8 -2.21 16.12 -13.53
N CYS A 9 -2.99 16.22 -14.60
CA CYS A 9 -2.78 17.19 -15.67
C CYS A 9 -4.09 17.95 -15.91
N ASP A 10 -4.15 19.19 -15.45
CA ASP A 10 -5.38 19.99 -15.48
C ASP A 10 -5.11 21.45 -15.80
N CYS A 11 -5.98 22.04 -16.65
CA CYS A 11 -5.89 23.45 -17.03
C CYS A 11 -6.25 24.41 -15.88
N GLU A 12 -7.02 23.96 -14.89
CA GLU A 12 -7.36 24.74 -13.70
C GLU A 12 -6.33 24.54 -12.59
N LYS A 13 -5.26 25.32 -12.63
CA LYS A 13 -4.11 25.21 -11.69
C LYS A 13 -4.51 25.17 -10.21
N GLN A 14 -5.50 25.98 -9.82
CA GLN A 14 -5.91 26.05 -8.41
C GLN A 14 -6.65 24.77 -7.98
N TYR A 15 -7.52 24.24 -8.83
CA TYR A 15 -8.21 23.00 -8.62
C TYR A 15 -7.22 21.82 -8.49
N ALA A 16 -6.29 21.73 -9.44
CA ALA A 16 -5.30 20.69 -9.48
C ALA A 16 -4.37 20.70 -8.25
N LYS A 17 -3.96 21.90 -7.79
CA LYS A 17 -3.17 22.06 -6.56
C LYS A 17 -3.94 21.64 -5.31
N ASN A 18 -5.21 22.00 -5.21
CA ASN A 18 -6.06 21.60 -4.10
C ASN A 18 -6.24 20.07 -4.07
N LEU A 19 -6.48 19.47 -5.24
CA LEU A 19 -6.61 18.01 -5.36
C LEU A 19 -5.31 17.30 -4.96
N LEU A 20 -4.17 17.78 -5.44
CA LEU A 20 -2.85 17.26 -5.06
C LEU A 20 -2.61 17.38 -3.55
N GLN A 21 -2.95 18.50 -2.94
CA GLN A 21 -2.79 18.72 -1.50
C GLN A 21 -3.62 17.74 -0.68
N ILE A 22 -4.87 17.52 -1.06
CA ILE A 22 -5.75 16.56 -0.37
C ILE A 22 -5.22 15.12 -0.54
N PHE A 23 -4.78 14.74 -1.74
CA PHE A 23 -4.20 13.43 -1.99
C PHE A 23 -2.89 13.20 -1.25
N SER A 24 -2.03 14.22 -1.18
CA SER A 24 -0.78 14.18 -0.40
C SER A 24 -1.04 14.01 1.09
N GLY A 25 -2.14 14.58 1.60
CA GLY A 25 -2.56 14.43 2.99
C GLY A 25 -2.96 13.00 3.38
N LYS A 26 -3.28 12.14 2.40
CA LYS A 26 -3.63 10.73 2.66
C LYS A 26 -2.42 9.84 2.97
N LYS A 27 -1.19 10.33 2.78
CA LYS A 27 0.08 9.67 3.11
C LYS A 27 0.14 8.18 2.76
N VAL A 28 -0.35 7.77 1.59
CA VAL A 28 -0.34 6.38 1.15
C VAL A 28 1.06 5.99 0.72
N ALA A 29 1.65 5.01 1.39
CA ALA A 29 2.99 4.51 1.07
C ALA A 29 3.04 3.95 -0.37
N GLY A 30 4.16 4.17 -1.05
CA GLY A 30 4.35 3.67 -2.42
C GLY A 30 3.61 4.45 -3.51
N ILE A 31 2.98 5.59 -3.19
CA ILE A 31 2.37 6.49 -4.18
C ILE A 31 3.20 7.77 -4.27
N ARG A 32 3.57 8.15 -5.49
CA ARG A 32 4.11 9.47 -5.82
C ARG A 32 3.09 10.25 -6.63
N LEU A 33 2.90 11.50 -6.25
CA LEU A 33 1.95 12.40 -6.88
C LEU A 33 2.70 13.45 -7.67
N TYR A 34 2.31 13.63 -8.91
CA TYR A 34 2.88 14.63 -9.81
C TYR A 34 1.76 15.52 -10.35
N LEU A 35 2.08 16.78 -10.50
CA LEU A 35 1.20 17.78 -11.09
C LEU A 35 1.90 18.44 -12.25
N PHE A 36 1.27 18.41 -13.41
CA PHE A 36 1.73 19.10 -14.61
C PHE A 36 0.69 20.11 -15.09
N ASP A 37 1.17 21.27 -15.47
CA ASP A 37 0.33 22.35 -15.95
C ASP A 37 0.01 22.20 -17.44
N THR A 38 0.79 21.38 -18.14
CA THR A 38 0.69 21.18 -19.59
C THR A 38 0.75 19.70 -19.96
N VAL A 39 0.22 19.38 -21.13
CA VAL A 39 0.19 18.02 -21.66
C VAL A 39 1.59 17.57 -22.08
N GLU A 40 2.39 18.51 -22.59
CA GLU A 40 3.75 18.29 -23.05
C GLU A 40 4.63 17.81 -21.89
N GLU A 41 4.53 18.47 -20.73
CA GLU A 41 5.26 18.08 -19.52
C GLU A 41 4.88 16.65 -19.05
N ALA A 42 3.59 16.30 -19.10
CA ALA A 42 3.12 14.97 -18.75
C ALA A 42 3.60 13.92 -19.76
N ALA A 43 3.66 14.26 -21.04
CA ALA A 43 4.19 13.39 -22.09
C ALA A 43 5.70 13.16 -21.91
N GLU A 44 6.49 14.19 -21.70
CA GLU A 44 7.93 14.08 -21.42
C GLU A 44 8.21 13.23 -20.16
N PHE A 45 7.37 13.36 -19.14
CA PHE A 45 7.46 12.53 -17.95
C PHE A 45 7.20 11.06 -18.25
N SER A 46 6.23 10.77 -19.13
CA SER A 46 5.89 9.40 -19.53
C SER A 46 7.01 8.67 -20.29
N GLU A 47 7.90 9.42 -20.94
CA GLU A 47 9.10 8.86 -21.60
C GLU A 47 10.18 8.41 -20.60
N LYS A 48 10.22 9.05 -19.43
CA LYS A 48 11.25 8.80 -18.41
C LYS A 48 10.78 7.84 -17.32
N GLU A 49 9.51 7.95 -16.96
CA GLU A 49 8.91 7.17 -15.87
C GLU A 49 7.51 6.65 -16.24
N THR A 50 7.18 5.45 -15.78
CA THR A 50 5.84 4.87 -16.01
C THR A 50 4.78 5.63 -15.24
N ILE A 51 3.76 6.13 -15.93
CA ILE A 51 2.55 6.69 -15.32
C ILE A 51 1.58 5.53 -15.03
N HIS A 52 1.23 5.35 -13.75
CA HIS A 52 0.30 4.31 -13.33
C HIS A 52 -1.14 4.81 -13.45
N VAL A 53 -1.41 6.00 -12.95
CA VAL A 53 -2.71 6.66 -13.08
C VAL A 53 -2.50 8.05 -13.62
N LEU A 54 -3.19 8.37 -14.70
CA LEU A 54 -3.27 9.71 -15.28
C LEU A 54 -4.68 10.27 -15.05
N LEU A 55 -4.76 11.38 -14.33
CA LEU A 55 -5.96 12.21 -14.25
C LEU A 55 -5.77 13.39 -15.21
N ILE A 56 -6.53 13.44 -16.27
CA ILE A 56 -6.40 14.49 -17.29
C ILE A 56 -7.71 15.25 -17.48
N ALA A 57 -7.62 16.57 -17.59
CA ALA A 57 -8.79 17.40 -17.92
C ALA A 57 -9.33 17.06 -19.32
N GLY A 58 -10.66 17.01 -19.45
CA GLY A 58 -11.30 16.69 -20.72
C GLY A 58 -10.92 17.63 -21.86
N GLU A 59 -10.66 18.91 -21.55
CA GLU A 59 -10.21 19.91 -22.52
C GLU A 59 -8.80 19.63 -23.08
N TYR A 60 -7.95 19.01 -22.28
CA TYR A 60 -6.62 18.60 -22.73
C TYR A 60 -6.68 17.31 -23.53
N PHE A 61 -7.50 16.36 -23.09
CA PHE A 61 -7.65 15.09 -23.79
C PHE A 61 -8.14 15.24 -25.23
N GLN A 62 -9.04 16.22 -25.50
CA GLN A 62 -9.54 16.50 -26.84
C GLN A 62 -8.48 17.11 -27.77
N LYS A 63 -7.42 17.70 -27.23
CA LYS A 63 -6.33 18.35 -27.98
C LYS A 63 -5.11 17.44 -28.19
N LEU A 64 -5.12 16.24 -27.61
CA LEU A 64 -4.02 15.30 -27.76
C LEU A 64 -3.96 14.72 -29.16
N GLU A 65 -2.85 14.90 -29.84
CA GLU A 65 -2.58 14.25 -31.14
C GLU A 65 -2.28 12.74 -30.96
N SER A 66 -1.69 12.38 -29.81
CA SER A 66 -1.44 10.99 -29.43
C SER A 66 -1.68 10.78 -27.92
N PRO A 67 -2.22 9.60 -27.52
CA PRO A 67 -2.49 9.34 -26.11
C PRO A 67 -1.20 9.28 -25.28
N ILE A 68 -1.17 9.92 -24.10
CA ILE A 68 -0.07 9.80 -23.15
C ILE A 68 -0.05 8.35 -22.61
N PRO A 69 1.09 7.65 -22.67
CA PRO A 69 1.20 6.29 -22.15
C PRO A 69 0.97 6.26 -20.63
N ALA A 70 -0.16 5.68 -20.21
CA ALA A 70 -0.50 5.47 -18.81
C ALA A 70 -1.24 4.13 -18.67
N LYS A 71 -1.05 3.43 -17.53
CA LYS A 71 -1.75 2.16 -17.29
C LYS A 71 -3.24 2.37 -17.16
N THR A 72 -3.64 3.39 -16.43
CA THR A 72 -5.04 3.80 -16.26
C THR A 72 -5.13 5.31 -16.49
N CYS A 73 -6.07 5.73 -17.35
CA CYS A 73 -6.33 7.14 -17.62
C CYS A 73 -7.77 7.48 -17.23
N PHE A 74 -7.93 8.52 -16.44
CA PHE A 74 -9.22 9.09 -16.06
C PHE A 74 -9.40 10.48 -16.65
N LEU A 75 -10.56 10.70 -17.22
CA LEU A 75 -10.98 11.96 -17.77
C LEU A 75 -11.73 12.77 -16.70
N LEU A 76 -11.24 13.94 -16.36
CA LEU A 76 -11.96 14.89 -15.50
C LEU A 76 -12.93 15.71 -16.36
N THR A 77 -14.23 15.44 -16.19
CA THR A 77 -15.30 16.10 -16.98
C THR A 77 -16.06 17.12 -16.14
N ARG A 78 -16.55 18.17 -16.81
CA ARG A 78 -17.42 19.20 -16.18
C ARG A 78 -18.88 18.84 -16.18
N GLU A 79 -19.29 17.90 -17.02
CA GLU A 79 -20.66 17.46 -17.16
C GLU A 79 -20.85 16.06 -16.59
N LEU A 80 -21.96 15.84 -15.91
CA LEU A 80 -22.39 14.51 -15.48
C LEU A 80 -22.92 13.76 -16.72
N SER A 81 -22.11 12.85 -17.23
CA SER A 81 -22.57 11.93 -18.27
C SER A 81 -23.35 10.78 -17.62
N GLU A 82 -24.61 10.56 -18.05
CA GLU A 82 -25.42 9.41 -17.60
C GLU A 82 -24.77 8.05 -17.94
N LYS A 83 -23.78 8.04 -18.82
CA LYS A 83 -23.01 6.85 -19.23
C LYS A 83 -21.81 6.53 -18.31
N ALA A 84 -21.55 7.33 -17.31
CA ALA A 84 -20.41 7.16 -16.38
C ALA A 84 -20.53 5.94 -15.44
N GLY A 85 -21.55 5.12 -15.57
CA GLY A 85 -21.88 4.00 -14.68
C GLY A 85 -21.34 2.62 -15.07
N ALA A 86 -20.98 2.38 -16.32
CA ALA A 86 -20.59 1.04 -16.78
C ALA A 86 -19.24 1.08 -17.53
N GLY A 87 -18.14 0.89 -16.82
CA GLY A 87 -16.79 0.83 -17.41
C GLY A 87 -16.15 2.18 -17.71
N GLY A 88 -16.73 3.29 -17.25
CA GLY A 88 -16.35 4.64 -17.61
C GLY A 88 -15.12 5.14 -16.88
N ARG A 89 -14.09 5.50 -17.64
CA ARG A 89 -12.89 6.20 -17.19
C ARG A 89 -13.14 7.70 -17.01
N GLU A 90 -14.39 8.14 -16.97
CA GLU A 90 -14.79 9.52 -16.75
C GLU A 90 -15.11 9.78 -15.28
N ILE A 91 -14.56 10.86 -14.75
CA ILE A 91 -14.76 11.31 -13.37
C ILE A 91 -15.30 12.73 -13.40
N TYR A 92 -16.47 12.94 -12.77
CA TYR A 92 -17.00 14.29 -12.61
C TYR A 92 -16.08 15.12 -11.73
N ARG A 93 -15.64 16.27 -12.24
CA ARG A 93 -14.62 17.13 -11.61
C ARG A 93 -15.07 17.71 -10.26
N TYR A 94 -16.32 18.13 -10.15
CA TYR A 94 -16.82 18.87 -8.98
C TYR A 94 -17.45 17.98 -7.91
N GLN A 95 -16.94 16.76 -7.78
CA GLN A 95 -17.24 15.89 -6.63
C GLN A 95 -16.15 16.02 -5.55
N SER A 96 -16.36 15.37 -4.40
CA SER A 96 -15.35 15.39 -3.34
C SER A 96 -14.04 14.76 -3.79
N ALA A 97 -12.90 15.32 -3.36
CA ALA A 97 -11.59 14.73 -3.66
C ALA A 97 -11.47 13.29 -3.14
N GLU A 98 -12.20 12.96 -2.09
CA GLU A 98 -12.29 11.61 -1.54
C GLU A 98 -13.02 10.65 -2.48
N ALA A 99 -14.10 11.08 -3.11
CA ALA A 99 -14.81 10.28 -4.11
C ALA A 99 -13.94 10.04 -5.37
N ILE A 100 -13.18 11.06 -5.81
CA ILE A 100 -12.22 10.91 -6.91
C ILE A 100 -11.14 9.90 -6.54
N TRP A 101 -10.56 10.02 -5.35
CA TRP A 101 -9.54 9.12 -4.85
C TRP A 101 -10.03 7.66 -4.79
N ASN A 102 -11.19 7.42 -4.19
CA ASN A 102 -11.77 6.08 -4.08
C ASN A 102 -12.02 5.46 -5.46
N ARG A 103 -12.55 6.25 -6.40
CA ARG A 103 -12.79 5.77 -7.77
C ARG A 103 -11.51 5.42 -8.52
N MET A 104 -10.43 6.19 -8.32
CA MET A 104 -9.11 5.85 -8.85
C MET A 104 -8.59 4.54 -8.27
N MET A 105 -8.69 4.38 -6.95
CA MET A 105 -8.20 3.19 -6.25
C MET A 105 -9.02 1.94 -6.61
N GLU A 106 -10.34 2.07 -6.78
CA GLU A 106 -11.19 0.96 -7.23
C GLU A 106 -10.86 0.49 -8.66
N ALA A 107 -10.63 1.42 -9.57
CA ALA A 107 -10.25 1.06 -10.93
C ALA A 107 -8.82 0.47 -11.01
N GLU A 108 -7.93 0.93 -10.15
CA GLU A 108 -6.61 0.32 -9.99
C GLU A 108 -6.73 -1.12 -9.46
N LYS A 109 -7.63 -1.39 -8.50
CA LYS A 109 -7.93 -2.76 -8.06
C LYS A 109 -8.39 -3.65 -9.23
N GLN A 110 -9.31 -3.16 -10.07
CA GLN A 110 -9.80 -3.90 -11.24
C GLN A 110 -8.74 -4.11 -12.33
N CYS A 111 -7.78 -3.21 -12.46
CA CYS A 111 -6.64 -3.40 -13.37
C CYS A 111 -5.57 -4.33 -12.78
N ILE A 112 -5.42 -4.36 -11.48
CA ILE A 112 -4.54 -5.29 -10.75
C ILE A 112 -5.09 -6.71 -10.89
N ASP A 113 -6.42 -6.91 -10.82
CA ASP A 113 -7.08 -8.22 -10.93
C ASP A 113 -6.93 -8.90 -12.31
N LYS A 114 -6.51 -8.21 -13.36
CA LYS A 114 -6.43 -8.79 -14.71
C LYS A 114 -5.03 -8.86 -15.36
N LYS A 115 -4.01 -8.21 -14.80
CA LYS A 115 -2.72 -8.11 -15.50
C LYS A 115 -1.46 -8.25 -14.64
N TYR A 116 -1.60 -8.27 -13.32
CA TYR A 116 -0.47 -8.32 -12.38
C TYR A 116 -0.53 -9.43 -11.32
N PHE A 117 -1.54 -10.30 -11.42
CA PHE A 117 -1.33 -11.66 -10.99
C PHE A 117 -0.81 -12.40 -12.23
N PRO A 118 0.45 -12.81 -12.27
CA PRO A 118 0.78 -13.94 -13.11
C PRO A 118 -0.19 -15.05 -12.73
N GLU A 119 -0.69 -15.81 -13.70
CA GLU A 119 -1.50 -17.02 -13.48
C GLU A 119 -0.72 -18.13 -12.73
N GLU A 120 0.42 -17.83 -12.22
CA GLU A 120 1.09 -18.51 -11.12
C GLU A 120 0.68 -17.77 -9.85
N GLU A 121 -0.21 -18.39 -9.09
CA GLU A 121 -0.45 -18.09 -7.69
C GLU A 121 0.91 -18.13 -6.96
N THR A 122 1.60 -17.01 -6.89
CA THR A 122 2.67 -16.87 -5.92
C THR A 122 1.96 -16.75 -4.58
N GLU A 123 1.66 -17.90 -3.98
CA GLU A 123 1.25 -17.95 -2.58
C GLU A 123 2.30 -17.17 -1.80
N GLY A 124 1.88 -16.08 -1.17
CA GLY A 124 2.77 -15.31 -0.31
C GLY A 124 3.37 -16.25 0.75
N GLU A 125 4.67 -16.13 1.02
CA GLU A 125 5.38 -17.01 1.95
C GLU A 125 5.55 -16.33 3.30
N LEU A 126 5.21 -17.05 4.37
CA LEU A 126 5.52 -16.64 5.74
C LEU A 126 6.91 -17.14 6.10
N ILE A 127 7.75 -16.26 6.62
CA ILE A 127 9.09 -16.58 7.08
C ILE A 127 9.18 -16.24 8.56
N GLY A 128 9.10 -17.25 9.41
CA GLY A 128 9.23 -17.10 10.86
C GLY A 128 10.69 -17.08 11.31
N VAL A 129 11.09 -16.02 11.99
CA VAL A 129 12.39 -15.95 12.66
C VAL A 129 12.16 -16.11 14.16
N TYR A 130 12.52 -17.27 14.68
CA TYR A 130 12.31 -17.64 16.07
C TYR A 130 13.60 -18.16 16.74
N SER A 131 13.73 -17.88 18.00
CA SER A 131 14.75 -18.51 18.86
C SER A 131 14.27 -18.53 20.31
N PRO A 132 14.38 -19.65 21.02
CA PRO A 132 14.13 -19.70 22.45
C PRO A 132 15.23 -19.01 23.29
N ILE A 133 16.33 -18.62 22.64
CA ILE A 133 17.42 -17.89 23.28
C ILE A 133 17.29 -16.42 22.94
N HIS A 134 17.11 -15.59 23.98
CA HIS A 134 17.04 -14.15 23.82
C HIS A 134 18.40 -13.50 23.56
N ARG A 135 18.39 -12.27 23.04
CA ARG A 135 19.56 -11.40 22.82
C ARG A 135 20.65 -11.95 21.90
N ILE A 136 20.32 -12.86 21.01
CA ILE A 136 21.24 -13.42 19.99
C ILE A 136 21.25 -12.61 18.68
N GLY A 137 20.54 -11.49 18.61
CA GLY A 137 20.44 -10.67 17.39
C GLY A 137 19.36 -11.09 16.41
N LYS A 138 18.34 -11.87 16.86
CA LYS A 138 17.22 -12.36 16.06
C LYS A 138 16.51 -11.25 15.27
N THR A 139 16.08 -10.18 15.94
CA THR A 139 15.43 -9.02 15.32
C THR A 139 16.30 -8.39 14.23
N ARG A 140 17.58 -8.20 14.49
CA ARG A 140 18.52 -7.67 13.50
C ARG A 140 18.62 -8.59 12.29
N PHE A 141 18.69 -9.90 12.54
CA PHE A 141 18.72 -10.89 11.46
C PHE A 141 17.42 -10.85 10.63
N ALA A 142 16.25 -10.82 11.27
CA ALA A 142 14.96 -10.75 10.61
C ALA A 142 14.83 -9.51 9.71
N ILE A 143 15.26 -8.35 10.20
CA ILE A 143 15.25 -7.10 9.44
C ILE A 143 16.21 -7.16 8.24
N GLU A 144 17.45 -7.63 8.43
CA GLU A 144 18.41 -7.72 7.33
C GLU A 144 18.01 -8.79 6.29
N LEU A 145 17.41 -9.89 6.72
CA LEU A 145 16.79 -10.87 5.84
C LEU A 145 15.67 -10.22 5.01
N GLY A 146 14.75 -9.52 5.69
CA GLY A 146 13.65 -8.81 5.03
C GLY A 146 14.13 -7.79 4.00
N LYS A 147 15.16 -6.99 4.32
CA LYS A 147 15.74 -6.03 3.38
C LYS A 147 16.31 -6.71 2.12
N ARG A 148 16.97 -7.85 2.26
CA ARG A 148 17.51 -8.61 1.11
C ARG A 148 16.42 -9.23 0.26
N LEU A 149 15.34 -9.73 0.87
CA LEU A 149 14.20 -10.25 0.15
C LEU A 149 13.45 -9.14 -0.58
N ALA A 150 13.28 -7.99 0.07
CA ALA A 150 12.64 -6.80 -0.50
C ALA A 150 13.37 -6.21 -1.73
N GLU A 151 14.61 -6.59 -1.98
CA GLU A 151 15.30 -6.22 -3.21
C GLU A 151 14.75 -6.95 -4.44
N LYS A 152 14.15 -8.11 -4.24
CA LYS A 152 13.66 -9.00 -5.30
C LYS A 152 12.15 -8.92 -5.48
N GLU A 153 11.41 -8.90 -4.38
CA GLU A 153 9.95 -8.92 -4.37
C GLU A 153 9.38 -8.11 -3.20
N PRO A 154 8.13 -7.62 -3.30
CA PRO A 154 7.49 -6.90 -2.20
C PRO A 154 7.52 -7.72 -0.92
N SER A 155 8.07 -7.14 0.14
CA SER A 155 8.25 -7.84 1.41
C SER A 155 7.85 -6.95 2.58
N ILE A 156 7.24 -7.55 3.59
CA ILE A 156 6.84 -6.86 4.81
C ILE A 156 7.42 -7.55 6.04
N TYR A 157 7.81 -6.75 7.02
CA TYR A 157 8.30 -7.19 8.32
C TYR A 157 7.28 -6.86 9.41
N LEU A 158 6.97 -7.86 10.24
CA LEU A 158 6.12 -7.74 11.40
C LEU A 158 6.89 -8.17 12.66
N ASN A 159 6.87 -7.31 13.67
CA ASN A 159 7.53 -7.58 14.94
C ASN A 159 6.50 -8.03 15.97
N LEU A 160 6.61 -9.29 16.39
CA LEU A 160 5.77 -9.93 17.39
C LEU A 160 6.53 -10.22 18.68
N GLU A 161 7.59 -9.43 18.95
CA GLU A 161 8.35 -9.50 20.18
C GLU A 161 7.78 -8.59 21.26
N GLU A 162 7.85 -9.01 22.52
CA GLU A 162 7.44 -8.18 23.66
C GLU A 162 8.26 -6.89 23.76
N TYR A 163 9.53 -6.99 23.45
CA TYR A 163 10.49 -5.89 23.52
C TYR A 163 11.10 -5.65 22.15
N SER A 164 10.35 -5.01 21.33
CA SER A 164 10.63 -4.84 19.88
C SER A 164 11.88 -4.03 19.55
N GLY A 165 12.46 -3.31 20.53
CA GLY A 165 13.52 -2.35 20.25
C GLY A 165 13.08 -1.13 19.43
N GLY A 166 11.80 -1.02 19.11
CA GLY A 166 11.04 0.06 18.48
C GLY A 166 11.85 1.09 17.72
N ASN A 167 12.03 2.26 18.31
CA ASN A 167 12.68 3.42 17.68
C ASN A 167 14.16 3.21 17.29
N LEU A 168 14.81 2.14 17.78
CA LEU A 168 16.18 1.83 17.39
C LEU A 168 16.29 1.35 15.95
N TYR A 169 15.31 0.55 15.51
CA TYR A 169 15.31 -0.05 14.18
C TYR A 169 14.45 0.74 13.18
N PHE A 170 13.41 1.37 13.67
CA PHE A 170 12.42 2.08 12.87
C PHE A 170 12.19 3.49 13.43
N PRO A 171 13.05 4.45 13.04
CA PRO A 171 12.94 5.82 13.53
C PRO A 171 11.69 6.49 12.95
N GLY A 172 10.98 7.19 13.78
CA GLY A 172 9.77 7.96 13.42
C GLY A 172 8.69 7.80 14.48
N GLU A 173 7.79 8.75 14.53
CA GLU A 173 6.54 8.64 15.28
C GLU A 173 5.47 8.17 14.31
N GLN A 174 4.81 7.05 14.62
CA GLN A 174 3.65 6.61 13.89
C GLN A 174 2.48 6.45 14.84
N ASP A 175 1.36 7.02 14.46
CA ASP A 175 0.12 6.98 15.26
C ASP A 175 -0.57 5.60 15.19
N GLN A 176 -0.13 4.72 14.29
CA GLN A 176 -0.75 3.42 14.03
C GLN A 176 0.27 2.28 14.16
N THR A 177 -0.17 1.22 14.82
CA THR A 177 0.65 0.07 15.18
C THR A 177 0.05 -1.25 14.66
N LEU A 178 0.75 -2.35 14.88
CA LEU A 178 0.25 -3.70 14.60
C LEU A 178 -1.05 -4.01 15.35
N GLY A 179 -1.30 -3.38 16.52
CA GLY A 179 -2.56 -3.50 17.26
C GLY A 179 -3.73 -2.90 16.49
N ASP A 180 -3.54 -1.72 15.88
CA ASP A 180 -4.56 -1.10 15.03
C ASP A 180 -4.82 -1.95 13.79
N LEU A 181 -3.79 -2.58 13.21
CA LEU A 181 -3.93 -3.45 12.06
C LEU A 181 -4.76 -4.71 12.39
N LEU A 182 -4.54 -5.32 13.56
CA LEU A 182 -5.35 -6.43 14.07
C LEU A 182 -6.81 -6.01 14.22
N TYR A 183 -7.06 -4.83 14.80
CA TYR A 183 -8.40 -4.28 14.95
C TYR A 183 -9.09 -4.11 13.58
N TYR A 184 -8.43 -3.52 12.59
CA TYR A 184 -9.00 -3.36 11.25
C TYR A 184 -9.25 -4.69 10.55
N CYS A 185 -8.36 -5.67 10.72
CA CYS A 185 -8.53 -7.01 10.15
C CYS A 185 -9.79 -7.72 10.71
N SER A 186 -10.13 -7.46 11.98
CA SER A 186 -11.31 -8.04 12.62
C SER A 186 -12.63 -7.39 12.17
N GLN A 187 -12.61 -6.11 11.79
CA GLN A 187 -13.81 -5.32 11.49
C GLN A 187 -14.17 -5.32 9.99
N GLU A 188 -13.22 -5.03 9.11
CA GLU A 188 -13.47 -4.79 7.69
C GLU A 188 -12.41 -5.44 6.80
N ARG A 189 -12.67 -6.64 6.30
CA ARG A 189 -11.76 -7.33 5.37
C ARG A 189 -11.65 -6.68 3.99
N LYS A 190 -12.68 -5.93 3.54
CA LYS A 190 -12.78 -5.48 2.14
C LYS A 190 -11.70 -4.49 1.68
N ASP A 191 -11.15 -3.69 2.61
CA ASP A 191 -10.16 -2.64 2.29
C ASP A 191 -8.83 -2.83 3.03
N PHE A 192 -8.57 -4.04 3.51
CA PHE A 192 -7.41 -4.33 4.34
C PHE A 192 -6.08 -4.00 3.64
N GLY A 193 -5.92 -4.34 2.36
CA GLY A 193 -4.72 -4.03 1.58
C GLY A 193 -4.43 -2.52 1.46
N LEU A 194 -5.46 -1.68 1.41
CA LEU A 194 -5.30 -0.22 1.43
C LEU A 194 -4.94 0.28 2.83
N ARG A 195 -5.54 -0.30 3.85
CA ARG A 195 -5.27 0.05 5.25
C ARG A 195 -3.81 -0.24 5.61
N ILE A 196 -3.35 -1.46 5.36
CA ILE A 196 -1.96 -1.83 5.67
C ILE A 196 -0.97 -0.92 4.96
N SER A 197 -1.19 -0.58 3.69
CA SER A 197 -0.29 0.31 2.95
C SER A 197 -0.23 1.74 3.51
N SER A 198 -1.28 2.19 4.20
CA SER A 198 -1.27 3.50 4.89
C SER A 198 -0.60 3.47 6.27
N MET A 199 -0.45 2.27 6.84
CA MET A 199 0.10 2.04 8.18
C MET A 199 1.55 1.56 8.15
N THR A 200 2.09 1.23 6.97
CA THR A 200 3.47 0.76 6.84
C THR A 200 4.46 1.91 6.77
N GLY A 201 5.55 1.78 7.53
CA GLY A 201 6.79 2.51 7.31
C GLY A 201 7.71 1.77 6.34
N GLN A 202 8.81 2.41 5.94
CA GLN A 202 9.78 1.82 5.02
C GLN A 202 11.21 1.90 5.55
N ALA A 203 11.92 0.77 5.48
CA ALA A 203 13.34 0.66 5.75
C ALA A 203 14.07 0.21 4.47
N GLY A 204 14.44 1.16 3.61
CA GLY A 204 14.87 0.88 2.25
C GLY A 204 13.71 0.44 1.36
N LYS A 205 13.72 -0.81 0.89
CA LYS A 205 12.62 -1.43 0.12
C LYS A 205 11.71 -2.33 0.97
N LEU A 206 12.06 -2.56 2.23
CA LEU A 206 11.29 -3.36 3.17
C LEU A 206 10.21 -2.50 3.80
N ASP A 207 8.96 -2.92 3.66
CA ASP A 207 7.85 -2.36 4.41
C ASP A 207 7.81 -2.96 5.82
N TYR A 208 7.37 -2.19 6.80
CA TYR A 208 7.20 -2.68 8.17
C TYR A 208 5.99 -2.03 8.82
N VAL A 209 5.40 -2.72 9.78
CA VAL A 209 4.36 -2.16 10.65
C VAL A 209 4.99 -1.93 12.02
N TYR A 210 4.69 -0.77 12.64
CA TYR A 210 5.16 -0.49 13.99
C TYR A 210 4.60 -1.53 14.97
N PRO A 211 5.43 -2.06 15.88
CA PRO A 211 5.03 -3.07 16.82
C PRO A 211 3.98 -2.56 17.81
N ILE A 212 3.28 -3.47 18.45
CA ILE A 212 2.38 -3.15 19.57
C ILE A 212 3.22 -2.55 20.70
N ALA A 213 2.84 -1.34 21.15
CA ALA A 213 3.61 -0.62 22.16
C ALA A 213 3.47 -1.22 23.57
N CYS A 214 2.32 -1.81 23.88
CA CYS A 214 1.99 -2.36 25.19
C CYS A 214 2.11 -3.90 25.18
N VAL A 215 2.96 -4.43 26.05
CA VAL A 215 3.18 -5.89 26.17
C VAL A 215 1.89 -6.63 26.56
N GLN A 216 1.04 -6.02 27.39
CA GLN A 216 -0.23 -6.62 27.80
C GLN A 216 -1.16 -6.77 26.59
N ASP A 217 -1.20 -5.79 25.70
CA ASP A 217 -2.03 -5.84 24.50
C ASP A 217 -1.51 -6.92 23.55
N LEU A 218 -0.19 -7.07 23.38
CA LEU A 218 0.41 -8.14 22.60
C LEU A 218 0.02 -9.53 23.11
N ARG A 219 0.05 -9.73 24.45
CA ARG A 219 -0.31 -10.99 25.10
C ARG A 219 -1.80 -11.28 25.08
N ALA A 220 -2.63 -10.24 24.97
CA ALA A 220 -4.08 -10.35 24.90
C ALA A 220 -4.58 -10.82 23.53
N VAL A 221 -3.77 -10.71 22.49
CA VAL A 221 -4.13 -11.15 21.13
C VAL A 221 -4.28 -12.65 21.10
N GLU A 222 -5.43 -13.13 20.65
CA GLU A 222 -5.71 -14.55 20.53
C GLU A 222 -5.04 -15.19 19.31
N GLU A 223 -4.77 -16.48 19.34
CA GLU A 223 -4.22 -17.23 18.22
C GLU A 223 -4.99 -17.01 16.93
N ARG A 224 -6.32 -17.04 17.01
CA ARG A 224 -7.19 -16.84 15.85
C ARG A 224 -7.00 -15.45 15.20
N GLU A 225 -6.75 -14.43 15.99
CA GLU A 225 -6.54 -13.07 15.48
C GLU A 225 -5.23 -12.99 14.70
N TRP A 226 -4.15 -13.58 15.22
CA TRP A 226 -2.88 -13.71 14.51
C TRP A 226 -3.03 -14.42 13.18
N LEU A 227 -3.66 -15.61 13.20
CA LEU A 227 -3.85 -16.40 11.98
C LEU A 227 -4.69 -15.65 10.94
N THR A 228 -5.76 -14.97 11.38
CA THR A 228 -6.61 -14.17 10.51
C THR A 228 -5.83 -13.00 9.89
N LEU A 229 -4.98 -12.30 10.67
CA LEU A 229 -4.14 -11.22 10.16
C LEU A 229 -3.18 -11.72 9.08
N LEU A 230 -2.50 -12.85 9.33
CA LEU A 230 -1.56 -13.41 8.37
C LEU A 230 -2.26 -13.85 7.07
N GLU A 231 -3.43 -14.47 7.17
CA GLU A 231 -4.28 -14.81 6.02
C GLU A 231 -4.68 -13.54 5.23
N CYS A 232 -5.15 -12.49 5.91
CA CYS A 232 -5.49 -11.24 5.25
C CYS A 232 -4.29 -10.61 4.52
N ILE A 233 -3.09 -10.68 5.09
CA ILE A 233 -1.88 -10.15 4.44
C ILE A 233 -1.54 -10.97 3.19
N LEU A 234 -1.58 -12.29 3.28
CA LEU A 234 -1.27 -13.19 2.16
C LEU A 234 -2.29 -13.07 1.02
N GLU A 235 -3.58 -12.97 1.34
CA GLU A 235 -4.66 -12.98 0.35
C GLU A 235 -4.95 -11.59 -0.26
N GLN A 236 -4.76 -10.52 0.51
CA GLN A 236 -5.26 -9.18 0.12
C GLN A 236 -4.16 -8.15 -0.09
N CYS A 237 -2.90 -8.52 0.15
CA CYS A 237 -1.77 -7.61 -0.01
C CYS A 237 -0.81 -8.08 -1.11
N VAL A 238 0.01 -7.17 -1.57
CA VAL A 238 1.00 -7.41 -2.65
C VAL A 238 2.29 -8.09 -2.18
N TYR A 239 2.35 -8.51 -0.93
CA TYR A 239 3.59 -9.03 -0.34
C TYR A 239 3.81 -10.49 -0.71
N GLY A 240 4.88 -10.77 -1.46
CA GLY A 240 5.35 -12.12 -1.71
C GLY A 240 6.06 -12.75 -0.52
N LYS A 241 6.64 -11.93 0.39
CA LYS A 241 7.30 -12.41 1.63
C LYS A 241 6.83 -11.62 2.84
N VAL A 242 6.43 -12.36 3.87
CA VAL A 242 6.05 -11.82 5.18
C VAL A 242 7.02 -12.32 6.23
N ILE A 243 7.87 -11.46 6.73
CA ILE A 243 8.90 -11.80 7.72
C ILE A 243 8.35 -11.55 9.12
N LEU A 244 8.27 -12.60 9.92
CA LEU A 244 7.74 -12.57 11.28
C LEU A 244 8.90 -12.69 12.28
N ASP A 245 9.11 -11.66 13.09
CA ASP A 245 10.05 -11.71 14.23
C ASP A 245 9.27 -12.19 15.46
N LEU A 246 9.39 -13.49 15.78
CA LEU A 246 8.52 -14.18 16.71
C LEU A 246 9.10 -14.22 18.13
N GLY A 247 8.34 -13.67 19.08
CA GLY A 247 8.58 -13.87 20.52
C GLY A 247 7.97 -15.15 21.03
N ASP A 248 8.38 -15.59 22.22
CA ASP A 248 7.86 -16.78 22.88
C ASP A 248 6.59 -16.53 23.70
N SER A 249 6.20 -15.30 23.88
CA SER A 249 5.02 -14.89 24.65
C SER A 249 3.73 -14.73 23.86
N ILE A 250 3.79 -14.87 22.53
CA ILE A 250 2.60 -14.77 21.69
C ILE A 250 1.72 -16.02 21.78
N THR A 251 0.42 -15.80 21.89
CA THR A 251 -0.55 -16.90 21.84
C THR A 251 -0.58 -17.53 20.46
N GLY A 252 -0.54 -18.85 20.36
CA GLY A 252 -0.55 -19.56 19.08
C GLY A 252 0.81 -19.60 18.36
N LEU A 253 1.93 -19.34 19.04
CA LEU A 253 3.27 -19.40 18.44
C LEU A 253 3.50 -20.67 17.60
N TYR A 254 3.10 -21.84 18.13
CA TYR A 254 3.26 -23.10 17.42
C TYR A 254 2.49 -23.14 16.10
N SER A 255 1.24 -22.70 16.12
CA SER A 255 0.41 -22.64 14.91
C SER A 255 0.96 -21.68 13.84
N ILE A 256 1.56 -20.57 14.27
CA ILE A 256 2.23 -19.65 13.37
C ILE A 256 3.49 -20.29 12.77
N LEU A 257 4.33 -20.91 13.61
CA LEU A 257 5.55 -21.60 13.16
C LEU A 257 5.27 -22.73 12.16
N MET A 258 4.13 -23.42 12.31
CA MET A 258 3.74 -24.49 11.39
C MET A 258 3.26 -23.99 10.02
N ARG A 259 3.04 -22.67 9.88
CA ARG A 259 2.66 -22.02 8.61
C ARG A 259 3.84 -21.33 7.92
N CYS A 260 4.97 -21.17 8.61
CA CYS A 260 6.23 -20.67 8.09
C CYS A 260 7.07 -21.81 7.50
#